data_aa233a435865af54f92241ca40a579e9
#
_entry.id   aa233a435865af54f92241ca40a579e9
#
_cell.length_a   1.000
_cell.length_b   1.000
_cell.length_c   1.000
_cell.angle_alpha   90.00
_cell.angle_beta   90.00
_cell.angle_gamma   90.00
#
_symmetry.space_group_name_H-M   'P 1'
#
loop_
_entity.id
_entity.type
_entity.pdbx_description
1 polymer ?
#
loop_
_entity_poly.entity_id
_entity_poly.type
_entity_poly.pdbx_seq_one_letter_code
_entity_poly.pdbx_strand_id
1 'polypeptide(L)'
;MATETGEKTPKNPFRGKLLDERRELPDQPGVYFFHDADGVVIYVGKATSVKKRVSSHFSAPEGKAVEMIATVERIECVVTRDPAEALI
;
A
#
# COMPACT_ATOMS: atom_id res chain seq x y z
N MET A 1 3.27 -28.60 14.85
CA MET A 1 3.10 -28.23 14.55
C MET A 1 2.74 -27.66 13.99
N ALA A 2 2.83 -27.75 14.11
CA ALA A 2 2.49 -27.16 13.68
C ALA A 2 2.45 -26.56 13.28
N THR A 3 2.64 -26.48 13.49
CA THR A 3 2.55 -25.83 13.20
C THR A 3 2.37 -25.50 12.44
N GLU A 4 2.47 -25.58 12.54
CA GLU A 4 2.24 -25.43 11.73
C GLU A 4 1.49 -25.15 11.20
N THR A 5 1.15 -25.28 11.48
CA THR A 5 0.08 -24.88 11.09
C THR A 5 -0.04 -23.73 10.24
N GLY A 6 -0.10 -22.60 10.60
CA GLY A 6 -0.11 -21.47 9.73
C GLY A 6 0.96 -21.59 8.70
N GLU A 7 1.89 -22.32 8.98
CA GLU A 7 3.01 -22.46 8.08
C GLU A 7 2.66 -23.14 6.82
N LYS A 8 1.62 -23.89 6.83
CA LYS A 8 1.27 -24.60 5.62
C LYS A 8 0.78 -23.68 4.54
N THR A 9 0.25 -22.55 4.91
CA THR A 9 -0.21 -21.58 3.95
C THR A 9 0.84 -20.50 3.84
N PRO A 10 1.44 -20.32 2.66
CA PRO A 10 2.46 -19.31 2.52
C PRO A 10 1.89 -17.95 2.88
N LYS A 11 2.57 -17.23 3.73
CA LYS A 11 2.17 -15.89 4.04
C LYS A 11 2.64 -14.95 2.97
N ASN A 12 1.79 -14.03 2.63
CA ASN A 12 2.19 -12.94 1.77
C ASN A 12 3.21 -12.08 2.54
N PRO A 13 4.44 -11.96 2.06
CA PRO A 13 5.47 -11.23 2.81
C PRO A 13 5.17 -9.74 2.94
N PHE A 14 4.21 -9.24 2.18
CA PHE A 14 3.88 -7.83 2.24
C PHE A 14 2.70 -7.55 3.17
N ARG A 15 2.09 -8.58 3.69
CA ARG A 15 0.85 -8.42 4.41
C ARG A 15 0.95 -7.52 5.64
N GLY A 16 2.03 -7.69 6.39
CA GLY A 16 2.21 -6.88 7.59
C GLY A 16 3.02 -5.62 7.37
N LYS A 17 3.52 -5.42 6.15
CA LYS A 17 4.40 -4.30 5.91
C LYS A 17 3.65 -3.00 6.03
N LEU A 18 4.17 -2.09 6.84
CA LEU A 18 3.58 -0.76 7.06
C LEU A 18 2.12 -0.86 7.49
N LEU A 19 1.79 -1.88 8.27
CA LEU A 19 0.40 -2.11 8.63
C LEU A 19 -0.21 -0.93 9.37
N ASP A 20 0.52 -0.36 10.31
CA ASP A 20 -0.01 0.77 11.07
C ASP A 20 -0.25 1.98 10.17
N GLU A 21 0.69 2.26 9.27
CA GLU A 21 0.50 3.37 8.35
C GLU A 21 -0.70 3.15 7.46
N ARG A 22 -0.88 1.91 6.99
CA ARG A 22 -2.00 1.61 6.12
C ARG A 22 -3.33 1.73 6.84
N ARG A 23 -3.36 1.36 8.11
CA ARG A 23 -4.60 1.44 8.89
C ARG A 23 -5.04 2.86 9.13
N GLU A 24 -4.09 3.78 9.17
CA GLU A 24 -4.39 5.18 9.44
C GLU A 24 -4.77 5.95 8.19
N LEU A 25 -4.67 5.32 7.03
CA LEU A 25 -5.04 6.00 5.80
C LEU A 25 -6.54 6.25 5.75
N PRO A 26 -6.95 7.37 5.18
CA PRO A 26 -8.38 7.70 5.12
C PRO A 26 -9.10 6.88 4.06
N ASP A 27 -10.34 6.53 4.35
CA ASP A 27 -11.22 5.89 3.37
C ASP A 27 -11.91 7.01 2.61
N GLN A 28 -11.12 7.77 1.86
CA GLN A 28 -11.56 8.96 1.16
C GLN A 28 -10.79 9.11 -0.13
N PRO A 29 -11.32 9.90 -1.08
CA PRO A 29 -10.60 10.15 -2.31
C PRO A 29 -9.30 10.89 -2.05
N GLY A 30 -8.27 10.56 -2.83
CA GLY A 30 -7.01 11.24 -2.67
C GLY A 30 -5.93 10.70 -3.56
N VAL A 31 -4.74 11.27 -3.37
CA VAL A 31 -3.52 10.86 -4.02
C VAL A 31 -2.61 10.27 -2.96
N TYR A 32 -1.97 9.16 -3.27
CA TYR A 32 -1.05 8.54 -2.33
C TYR A 32 0.31 8.37 -2.98
N PHE A 33 1.34 8.35 -2.13
CA PHE A 33 2.72 8.30 -2.56
C PHE A 33 3.44 7.23 -1.77
N PHE A 34 4.18 6.37 -2.47
CA PHE A 34 5.05 5.39 -1.81
C PHE A 34 6.48 5.90 -1.88
N HIS A 35 7.16 5.87 -0.74
CA HIS A 35 8.56 6.30 -0.63
C HIS A 35 9.43 5.12 -0.29
N ASP A 36 10.65 5.12 -0.81
CA ASP A 36 11.62 4.09 -0.43
C ASP A 36 12.40 4.54 0.81
N ALA A 37 13.40 3.77 1.19
CA ALA A 37 14.18 4.05 2.39
C ALA A 37 14.95 5.36 2.31
N ASP A 38 15.22 5.83 1.11
CA ASP A 38 15.94 7.08 0.92
C ASP A 38 15.00 8.28 0.81
N GLY A 39 13.70 8.04 0.97
CA GLY A 39 12.73 9.10 0.88
C GLY A 39 12.34 9.47 -0.54
N VAL A 40 12.75 8.67 -1.51
CA VAL A 40 12.42 8.93 -2.90
C VAL A 40 11.03 8.39 -3.20
N VAL A 41 10.21 9.19 -3.89
CA VAL A 41 8.89 8.75 -4.30
C VAL A 41 9.05 7.75 -5.43
N ILE A 42 8.59 6.52 -5.21
CA ILE A 42 8.71 5.47 -6.20
C ILE A 42 7.38 5.15 -6.87
N TYR A 43 6.28 5.66 -6.33
CA TYR A 43 4.97 5.42 -6.94
C TYR A 43 4.00 6.51 -6.50
N VAL A 44 3.17 6.95 -7.42
CA VAL A 44 2.10 7.91 -7.14
C VAL A 44 0.82 7.34 -7.72
N GLY A 45 -0.23 7.32 -6.90
CA GLY A 45 -1.51 6.82 -7.37
C GLY A 45 -2.65 7.70 -6.91
N LYS A 46 -3.79 7.56 -7.56
CA LYS A 46 -5.00 8.24 -7.16
C LYS A 46 -6.08 7.20 -6.92
N ALA A 47 -7.01 7.52 -6.05
CA ALA A 47 -8.04 6.56 -5.70
C ALA A 47 -9.27 7.26 -5.18
N THR A 48 -10.42 6.60 -5.30
CA THR A 48 -11.64 7.06 -4.64
C THR A 48 -11.62 6.69 -3.16
N SER A 49 -10.82 5.70 -2.78
CA SER A 49 -10.54 5.39 -1.39
C SER A 49 -9.06 5.08 -1.29
N VAL A 50 -8.30 5.99 -0.70
CA VAL A 50 -6.87 5.79 -0.54
C VAL A 50 -6.61 4.53 0.28
N LYS A 51 -7.36 4.36 1.37
CA LYS A 51 -7.16 3.21 2.23
C LYS A 51 -7.33 1.89 1.49
N LYS A 52 -8.41 1.77 0.74
CA LYS A 52 -8.69 0.52 0.04
C LYS A 52 -7.69 0.25 -1.07
N ARG A 53 -7.32 1.30 -1.80
CA ARG A 53 -6.40 1.13 -2.91
C ARG A 53 -5.01 0.76 -2.42
N VAL A 54 -4.53 1.42 -1.38
CA VAL A 54 -3.22 1.10 -0.84
C VAL A 54 -3.20 -0.30 -0.27
N SER A 55 -4.26 -0.69 0.44
CA SER A 55 -4.35 -2.04 0.98
C SER A 55 -4.29 -3.07 -0.13
N SER A 56 -4.92 -2.76 -1.26
CA SER A 56 -4.90 -3.66 -2.41
C SER A 56 -3.48 -3.86 -2.95
N HIS A 57 -2.68 -2.80 -2.98
CA HIS A 57 -1.30 -2.91 -3.43
C HIS A 57 -0.49 -3.88 -2.59
N PHE A 58 -0.76 -3.91 -1.28
CA PHE A 58 0.05 -4.70 -0.36
C PHE A 58 -0.48 -6.11 -0.15
N SER A 59 -1.74 -6.37 -0.49
CA SER A 59 -2.32 -7.67 -0.15
C SER A 59 -1.89 -8.77 -1.11
N ALA A 60 -1.75 -8.47 -2.40
CA ALA A 60 -1.39 -9.49 -3.37
C ALA A 60 -0.71 -8.87 -4.58
N PRO A 61 0.47 -8.31 -4.41
CA PRO A 61 1.17 -7.72 -5.56
C PRO A 61 1.61 -8.79 -6.54
N GLU A 62 1.62 -8.45 -7.81
CA GLU A 62 2.00 -9.38 -8.87
C GLU A 62 2.93 -8.70 -9.86
N GLY A 63 3.74 -9.52 -10.51
CA GLY A 63 4.63 -9.03 -11.54
C GLY A 63 5.60 -7.98 -11.01
N LYS A 64 5.71 -6.89 -11.75
CA LYS A 64 6.64 -5.83 -11.36
C LYS A 64 6.26 -5.16 -10.05
N ALA A 65 5.00 -5.25 -9.66
CA ALA A 65 4.56 -4.64 -8.41
C ALA A 65 5.21 -5.30 -7.20
N VAL A 66 5.60 -6.56 -7.32
CA VAL A 66 6.24 -7.26 -6.21
C VAL A 66 7.50 -6.53 -5.78
N GLU A 67 8.34 -6.17 -6.75
CA GLU A 67 9.59 -5.50 -6.43
C GLU A 67 9.34 -4.10 -5.87
N MET A 68 8.41 -3.40 -6.46
CA MET A 68 8.10 -2.05 -6.01
C MET A 68 7.60 -2.07 -4.57
N ILE A 69 6.64 -2.94 -4.27
CA ILE A 69 6.08 -3.00 -2.93
C ILE A 69 7.13 -3.40 -1.90
N ALA A 70 8.07 -4.26 -2.29
CA ALA A 70 9.11 -4.70 -1.37
C ALA A 70 10.02 -3.55 -0.93
N THR A 71 10.11 -2.50 -1.71
CA THR A 71 11.00 -1.38 -1.39
C THR A 71 10.29 -0.22 -0.70
N VAL A 72 8.97 -0.28 -0.54
CA VAL A 72 8.24 0.81 0.11
C VAL A 72 8.58 0.85 1.58
N GLU A 73 8.97 2.03 2.05
CA GLU A 73 9.29 2.23 3.47
C GLU A 73 8.38 3.24 4.13
N ARG A 74 7.64 4.03 3.35
CA ARG A 74 6.74 5.01 3.92
C ARG A 74 5.62 5.31 2.93
N ILE A 75 4.45 5.62 3.47
CA ILE A 75 3.28 5.96 2.68
C ILE A 75 2.79 7.33 3.09
N GLU A 76 2.54 8.18 2.10
CA GLU A 76 1.92 9.48 2.34
C GLU A 76 0.67 9.59 1.50
N CYS A 77 -0.25 10.46 1.91
CA CYS A 77 -1.41 10.72 1.08
C CYS A 77 -1.88 12.16 1.24
N VAL A 78 -2.58 12.62 0.22
CA VAL A 78 -3.24 13.93 0.24
C VAL A 78 -4.70 13.65 -0.09
N VAL A 79 -5.58 13.98 0.85
CA VAL A 79 -7.01 13.79 0.64
C VAL A 79 -7.53 14.89 -0.26
N THR A 80 -8.38 14.52 -1.22
CA THR A 80 -9.01 15.48 -2.11
C THR A 80 -10.51 15.43 -1.83
N ARG A 81 -11.22 16.48 -2.28
CA ARG A 81 -12.65 16.54 -2.00
C ARG A 81 -13.43 15.54 -2.84
N ASP A 82 -12.93 15.24 -4.03
CA ASP A 82 -13.57 14.24 -4.85
C ASP A 82 -12.52 13.64 -5.79
N PRO A 83 -12.86 12.53 -6.45
CA PRO A 83 -11.87 11.83 -7.29
C PRO A 83 -11.33 12.67 -8.43
N ALA A 84 -12.08 13.67 -8.89
CA ALA A 84 -11.61 14.49 -10.00
C ALA A 84 -10.37 15.30 -9.61
N GLU A 85 -10.27 15.70 -8.35
CA GLU A 85 -9.10 16.45 -7.91
C GLU A 85 -7.84 15.60 -7.93
N ALA A 86 -7.97 14.29 -7.87
CA ALA A 86 -6.82 13.41 -7.87
C ALA A 86 -6.27 13.14 -9.27
N LEU A 87 -6.86 13.75 -10.29
CA LEU A 87 -6.42 13.54 -11.67
C LEU A 87 -5.27 14.44 -12.09
N ILE A 88 -4.72 15.15 -11.21
CA ILE A 88 -3.65 16.09 -11.52
C ILE A 88 -2.41 15.40 -12.02
#